data_095658b4aa6e9624bd0a9d2f23b0b069
#
_entry.id   095658b4aa6e9624bd0a9d2f23b0b069
#
_cell.length_a   1.000
_cell.length_b   1.000
_cell.length_c   1.000
_cell.angle_alpha   90.00
_cell.angle_beta   90.00
_cell.angle_gamma   90.00
#
_symmetry.space_group_name_H-M   'P 1'
#
loop_
_entity.id
_entity.type
_entity.pdbx_description
1 polymer ?
#
loop_
_entity_poly.entity_id
_entity_poly.type
_entity_poly.pdbx_seq_one_letter_code
_entity_poly.pdbx_strand_id
1 'polypeptide(L)' 'MATIDDATRQRIERWIKENDRNTYGDPKGTVYAGGTPLFDERTGRSRDRYDYILEKHPELRRG' A
#
# COMPACT_ATOMS: atom_id res chain seq x y z
N MET A 1 2.94 -2.59 18.22
CA MET A 1 2.78 -2.33 16.81
C MET A 1 1.56 -3.07 16.29
N ALA A 2 0.66 -2.39 15.64
CA ALA A 2 -0.57 -3.01 15.17
C ALA A 2 -0.31 -3.89 13.96
N THR A 3 -0.76 -5.14 14.02
CA THR A 3 -0.72 -6.03 12.88
C THR A 3 -1.95 -5.78 12.03
N ILE A 4 -1.76 -5.69 10.74
CA ILE A 4 -2.87 -5.52 9.81
C ILE A 4 -3.62 -6.84 9.72
N ASP A 5 -4.91 -6.83 10.04
CA ASP A 5 -5.71 -8.05 10.04
C ASP A 5 -6.16 -8.43 8.63
N ASP A 6 -6.70 -9.64 8.50
CA ASP A 6 -7.12 -10.16 7.20
C ASP A 6 -8.26 -9.34 6.60
N ALA A 7 -9.17 -8.86 7.44
CA ALA A 7 -10.29 -8.04 6.94
C ALA A 7 -9.79 -6.76 6.30
N THR A 8 -8.80 -6.12 6.92
CA THR A 8 -8.20 -4.90 6.36
C THR A 8 -7.47 -5.20 5.06
N ARG A 9 -6.72 -6.32 5.00
CA ARG A 9 -6.04 -6.71 3.76
C ARG A 9 -7.01 -6.95 2.63
N GLN A 10 -8.10 -7.66 2.91
CA GLN A 10 -9.12 -7.94 1.90
C GLN A 10 -9.78 -6.65 1.42
N ARG A 11 -10.02 -5.71 2.33
CA ARG A 11 -10.58 -4.41 1.97
C ARG A 11 -9.63 -3.64 1.05
N ILE A 12 -8.34 -3.66 1.35
CA ILE A 12 -7.34 -3.00 0.52
C ILE A 12 -7.29 -3.61 -0.87
N GLU A 13 -7.26 -4.94 -0.96
CA GLU A 13 -7.21 -5.61 -2.26
C GLU A 13 -8.46 -5.33 -3.09
N ARG A 14 -9.62 -5.32 -2.45
CA ARG A 14 -10.86 -4.99 -3.13
C ARG A 14 -10.84 -3.54 -3.62
N TRP A 15 -10.38 -2.64 -2.78
CA TRP A 15 -10.29 -1.21 -3.13
C TRP A 15 -9.38 -1.00 -4.33
N ILE A 16 -8.22 -1.67 -4.34
CA ILE A 16 -7.29 -1.60 -5.47
C ILE A 16 -7.98 -2.03 -6.75
N LYS A 17 -8.72 -3.14 -6.68
CA LYS A 17 -9.39 -3.70 -7.84
C LYS A 17 -10.54 -2.80 -8.32
N GLU A 18 -11.35 -2.30 -7.38
CA GLU A 18 -12.51 -1.49 -7.71
C GLU A 18 -12.13 -0.12 -8.25
N ASN A 19 -10.97 0.40 -7.85
CA ASN A 19 -10.50 1.71 -8.27
C ASN A 19 -9.43 1.65 -9.35
N ASP A 20 -9.19 0.45 -9.89
CA ASP A 20 -8.25 0.24 -10.99
C ASP A 20 -6.86 0.78 -10.64
N ARG A 21 -6.40 0.47 -9.43
CA ARG A 21 -5.10 0.89 -8.93
C ARG A 21 -4.06 -0.20 -9.13
N ASN A 22 -2.77 0.18 -9.03
CA ASN A 22 -1.71 -0.82 -9.08
C ASN A 22 -1.60 -1.54 -7.74
N THR A 23 -0.66 -2.49 -7.64
CA THR A 23 -0.49 -3.30 -6.45
C THR A 23 -0.12 -2.47 -5.20
N TYR A 24 0.36 -1.24 -5.38
CA TYR A 24 0.73 -0.34 -4.28
C TYR A 24 -0.37 0.68 -3.96
N GLY A 25 -1.53 0.54 -4.57
CA GLY A 25 -2.64 1.45 -4.33
C GLY A 25 -2.50 2.80 -5.02
N ASP A 26 -1.53 2.95 -5.89
CA ASP A 26 -1.34 4.18 -6.67
C ASP A 26 -2.00 4.03 -8.04
N PRO A 27 -2.20 5.12 -8.77
CA PRO A 27 -2.75 5.02 -10.12
C PRO A 27 -1.87 4.12 -10.99
N LYS A 28 -2.49 3.34 -11.86
CA LYS A 28 -1.76 2.50 -12.78
C LYS A 28 -0.84 3.36 -13.65
N GLY A 29 0.34 2.84 -13.92
CA GLY A 29 1.33 3.58 -14.69
C GLY A 29 2.25 4.45 -13.85
N THR A 30 2.05 4.49 -12.53
CA THR A 30 2.96 5.23 -11.65
C THR A 30 4.35 4.61 -11.71
N VAL A 31 5.36 5.47 -11.88
CA VAL A 31 6.76 5.04 -11.94
C VAL A 31 7.43 5.38 -10.62
N TYR A 32 8.21 4.44 -10.11
CA TYR A 32 8.90 4.61 -8.82
C TYR A 32 10.41 4.62 -9.03
N ALA A 33 11.08 5.56 -8.39
CA ALA A 33 12.54 5.56 -8.34
C ALA A 33 12.99 4.26 -7.65
N GLY A 34 13.91 3.53 -8.29
CA GLY A 34 14.37 2.25 -7.76
C GLY A 34 13.42 1.08 -8.00
N GLY A 35 12.31 1.31 -8.70
CA GLY A 35 11.39 0.25 -9.11
C GLY A 35 10.32 -0.13 -8.08
N THR A 36 10.40 0.40 -6.87
CA THR A 36 9.41 0.10 -5.83
C THR A 36 9.33 1.24 -4.83
N PRO A 37 8.11 1.58 -4.34
CA PRO A 37 7.97 2.59 -3.29
C PRO A 37 8.22 2.03 -1.90
N LEU A 38 8.46 0.73 -1.78
CA LEU A 38 8.55 0.06 -0.49
C LEU A 38 9.95 0.09 0.12
N PHE A 39 10.96 0.38 -0.68
CA PHE A 39 12.33 0.41 -0.18
C PHE A 39 12.75 1.84 0.11
N ASP A 40 13.22 2.09 1.33
CA ASP A 40 13.73 3.40 1.73
C ASP A 40 15.27 3.35 1.67
N GLU A 41 15.83 4.04 0.70
CA GLU A 41 17.28 4.05 0.50
C GLU A 41 18.02 4.75 1.65
N ARG A 42 17.37 5.70 2.32
CA ARG A 42 18.01 6.44 3.41
C ARG A 42 18.26 5.56 4.62
N THR A 43 17.36 4.62 4.88
CA THR A 43 17.47 3.74 6.05
C THR A 43 17.85 2.32 5.68
N GLY A 44 17.80 1.96 4.39
CA GLY A 44 18.03 0.62 3.92
C GLY A 44 16.94 -0.37 4.31
N ARG A 45 15.75 0.12 4.64
CA ARG A 45 14.66 -0.72 5.11
C ARG A 45 13.56 -0.82 4.08
N SER A 46 12.91 -1.97 4.06
CA SER A 46 11.71 -2.18 3.25
C SER A 46 10.47 -2.01 4.12
N ARG A 47 9.42 -1.49 3.52
CA ARG A 47 8.12 -1.32 4.18
C ARG A 47 7.16 -2.39 3.70
N ASP A 48 6.19 -2.74 4.56
CA ASP A 48 5.11 -3.61 4.16
C ASP A 48 4.20 -2.87 3.17
N ARG A 49 3.73 -3.58 2.14
CA ARG A 49 2.88 -2.99 1.11
C ARG A 49 1.59 -2.40 1.69
N TYR A 50 0.97 -3.12 2.61
CA TYR A 50 -0.27 -2.65 3.22
C TYR A 50 -0.03 -1.42 4.10
N ASP A 51 1.09 -1.36 4.80
CA ASP A 51 1.45 -0.18 5.59
C ASP A 51 1.61 1.03 4.70
N TYR A 52 2.26 0.87 3.56
CA TYR A 52 2.44 1.95 2.60
C TYR A 52 1.09 2.47 2.11
N ILE A 53 0.19 1.56 1.75
CA ILE A 53 -1.14 1.92 1.25
C ILE A 53 -1.95 2.64 2.35
N LEU A 54 -1.91 2.13 3.58
CA LEU A 54 -2.68 2.71 4.68
C LEU A 54 -2.14 4.07 5.10
N GLU A 55 -0.86 4.31 4.92
CA GLU A 55 -0.30 5.63 5.20
C GLU A 55 -0.86 6.68 4.26
N LYS A 56 -1.04 6.31 2.99
CA LYS A 56 -1.59 7.22 1.98
C LYS A 56 -3.12 7.30 2.02
N HIS A 57 -3.76 6.21 2.43
CA HIS A 57 -5.22 6.08 2.43
C HIS A 57 -5.69 5.57 3.78
N PRO A 58 -5.56 6.38 4.85
CA PRO A 58 -5.92 5.93 6.19
C PRO A 58 -7.38 5.58 6.35
N GLU A 59 -8.25 6.08 5.47
CA GLU A 59 -9.67 5.75 5.51
C GLU A 59 -9.92 4.25 5.32
N LEU A 60 -8.97 3.52 4.72
CA LEU A 60 -9.12 2.08 4.51
C LEU A 60 -9.08 1.28 5.81
N ARG A 61 -8.51 1.85 6.88
CA ARG A 61 -8.50 1.18 8.17
C ARG A 61 -9.88 1.08 8.79
N ARG A 62 -10.73 2.03 8.46
CA ARG A 62 -12.05 2.11 9.09
C ARG A 62 -13.13 1.36 8.35
N GLY A 63 -12.89 1.06 7.12
CA GLY A 63 -13.83 0.31 6.31
C GLY A 63 -15.21 0.83 6.29
#